data_5198378f6c281441a053320a9094efa9
#
_entry.id   5198378f6c281441a053320a9094efa9
#
_cell.length_a   1.000
_cell.length_b   1.000
_cell.length_c   1.000
_cell.angle_alpha   90.00
_cell.angle_beta   90.00
_cell.angle_gamma   90.00
#
_symmetry.space_group_name_H-M   'P 1'
#
loop_
_entity.id
_entity.type
_entity.pdbx_description
1 polymer ?
#
loop_
_entity_poly.entity_id
_entity_poly.type
_entity_poly.pdbx_seq_one_letter_code
_entity_poly.pdbx_strand_id
1 'polypeptide(L)'
;METLDTSIPANFLSIPTTPLTCPSRHDVLTSDVHLKRLIVDLKLDCLSYFEIKNFVKRIHGVDMSRNYIADVIIEAGERARHLNGIHDSKVRGHFKVIEIDETFQGRNTCFLGVTDKESSYLLLLVQLQDRSAETISFVLGSIAETLDMLEVVITDGLPAYKNVIPSLFDGVVHLFCHVHAYRVFLRELDSINASARNAFKRWKDAAQDLEKTKHELQLKRRCLARDEARLARTISARDSYYKQHGIKKYTKKAAWTAERLQFKNRLAIDRAKMRSRRNTIQHKQARIAKRLPEVEALRAAYWEKKQASLQSARLVSAFKRLLDAPWERFDAERVRLGNVLGRSSLEIAGKISRFLELNPHACATSKQDFETICPPWLSNSNTIEGIFGLCRPVLDKAKRFDQSPQSMAILELLRLKHNLSRPNTGPHVHESPLQRAGITSRYKDYLDALYPLDPQSCLDLADGRDRTATLASRINDVENSRRMMKVAGSTAIVKNG
;
A
#
# COMPACT_ATOMS: atom_id res chain seq x y z
N MET A 1 -53.20 5.86 -1.15
CA MET A 1 -53.07 6.48 0.18
C MET A 1 -53.45 5.40 1.18
N GLU A 2 -52.50 4.60 1.58
CA GLU A 2 -52.63 3.63 2.65
C GLU A 2 -51.79 4.11 3.82
N THR A 3 -52.45 4.39 4.91
CA THR A 3 -51.86 4.83 6.18
C THR A 3 -51.33 3.61 6.91
N LEU A 4 -49.99 3.53 7.05
CA LEU A 4 -49.34 2.51 7.89
C LEU A 4 -49.55 2.87 9.37
N ASP A 5 -50.29 2.01 10.04
CA ASP A 5 -50.57 2.02 11.48
C ASP A 5 -49.27 1.58 12.23
N THR A 6 -48.61 2.49 12.94
CA THR A 6 -47.41 2.21 13.77
C THR A 6 -47.83 2.09 15.24
N SER A 7 -48.61 1.12 15.62
CA SER A 7 -48.84 0.80 17.02
C SER A 7 -47.76 -0.17 17.53
N ILE A 8 -46.77 0.38 18.25
CA ILE A 8 -45.76 -0.39 19.00
C ILE A 8 -46.49 -1.08 20.22
N PRO A 9 -46.38 -2.41 20.39
CA PRO A 9 -47.01 -3.06 21.51
C PRO A 9 -46.34 -2.65 22.84
N ALA A 10 -47.12 -2.23 23.81
CA ALA A 10 -46.75 -1.69 25.11
C ALA A 10 -46.19 -2.73 26.13
N ASN A 11 -45.64 -3.85 25.68
CA ASN A 11 -45.18 -4.94 26.56
C ASN A 11 -43.66 -5.08 26.74
N PHE A 12 -42.88 -4.05 26.39
CA PHE A 12 -41.39 -4.06 26.54
C PHE A 12 -40.85 -3.25 27.73
N LEU A 13 -41.65 -2.81 28.69
CA LEU A 13 -41.22 -2.01 29.83
C LEU A 13 -41.60 -2.65 31.17
N SER A 14 -41.24 -3.92 31.38
CA SER A 14 -41.12 -4.46 32.73
C SER A 14 -39.71 -5.00 32.95
N ILE A 15 -38.73 -4.10 32.98
CA ILE A 15 -37.41 -4.39 33.56
C ILE A 15 -37.62 -4.44 35.09
N PRO A 16 -37.30 -5.56 35.77
CA PRO A 16 -37.37 -5.61 37.23
C PRO A 16 -36.40 -4.58 37.80
N THR A 17 -36.96 -3.54 38.45
CA THR A 17 -36.20 -2.54 39.21
C THR A 17 -35.75 -3.12 40.55
N THR A 18 -34.93 -4.18 40.54
CA THR A 18 -34.02 -4.42 41.62
C THR A 18 -32.89 -3.39 41.48
N PRO A 19 -32.61 -2.50 42.43
CA PRO A 19 -31.46 -1.66 42.35
C PRO A 19 -30.22 -2.58 42.39
N LEU A 20 -29.65 -2.86 41.21
CA LEU A 20 -28.27 -3.23 41.08
C LEU A 20 -27.51 -2.08 41.76
N THR A 21 -27.10 -2.26 43.01
CA THR A 21 -26.07 -1.42 43.63
C THR A 21 -24.81 -1.65 42.81
N CYS A 22 -24.71 -0.95 41.67
CA CYS A 22 -23.47 -0.88 40.94
C CYS A 22 -22.46 -0.29 41.93
N PRO A 23 -21.36 -1.03 42.29
CA PRO A 23 -20.32 -0.45 43.08
C PRO A 23 -19.95 0.88 42.45
N SER A 24 -19.81 1.95 43.24
CA SER A 24 -19.58 3.27 42.69
C SER A 24 -18.38 3.17 41.74
N ARG A 25 -18.43 3.84 40.57
CA ARG A 25 -17.32 3.83 39.59
C ARG A 25 -15.96 4.16 40.26
N HIS A 26 -15.98 4.82 41.43
CA HIS A 26 -14.82 5.09 42.25
C HIS A 26 -14.24 3.85 42.91
N ASP A 27 -15.04 2.92 43.39
CA ASP A 27 -14.57 1.76 44.15
C ASP A 27 -13.88 0.71 43.27
N VAL A 28 -14.25 0.61 42.01
CA VAL A 28 -13.66 -0.35 41.04
C VAL A 28 -12.24 0.05 40.63
N LEU A 29 -11.90 1.36 40.62
CA LEU A 29 -10.57 1.84 40.22
C LEU A 29 -9.62 2.12 41.41
N THR A 30 -10.07 1.93 42.63
CA THR A 30 -9.18 2.03 43.79
C THR A 30 -8.20 0.87 43.94
N SER A 31 -8.40 -0.26 43.22
CA SER A 31 -7.35 -1.26 43.11
C SER A 31 -6.35 -0.87 42.03
N ASP A 32 -5.07 -0.80 42.34
CA ASP A 32 -3.95 -0.53 41.46
C ASP A 32 -3.99 -1.44 40.20
N VAL A 33 -4.48 -2.66 40.33
CA VAL A 33 -4.63 -3.64 39.27
C VAL A 33 -5.62 -3.19 38.18
N HIS A 34 -6.81 -2.68 38.54
CA HIS A 34 -7.79 -2.20 37.58
C HIS A 34 -7.29 -0.98 36.84
N LEU A 35 -6.61 -0.07 37.54
CA LEU A 35 -6.03 1.12 36.91
C LEU A 35 -4.93 0.74 35.90
N LYS A 36 -4.04 -0.20 36.26
CA LYS A 36 -3.00 -0.70 35.34
C LYS A 36 -3.61 -1.38 34.12
N ARG A 37 -4.63 -2.22 34.28
CA ARG A 37 -5.36 -2.84 33.16
C ARG A 37 -5.91 -1.76 32.22
N LEU A 38 -6.58 -0.74 32.75
CA LEU A 38 -7.13 0.36 31.96
C LEU A 38 -6.05 1.14 31.20
N ILE A 39 -4.92 1.45 31.86
CA ILE A 39 -3.80 2.16 31.21
C ILE A 39 -3.25 1.36 30.04
N VAL A 40 -3.03 0.06 30.20
CA VAL A 40 -2.50 -0.81 29.15
C VAL A 40 -3.48 -0.93 27.99
N ASP A 41 -4.77 -1.12 28.27
CA ASP A 41 -5.80 -1.24 27.25
C ASP A 41 -5.91 0.03 26.41
N LEU A 42 -6.04 1.19 27.07
CA LEU A 42 -6.08 2.48 26.38
C LEU A 42 -4.82 2.77 25.56
N LYS A 43 -3.64 2.30 26.04
CA LYS A 43 -2.40 2.44 25.26
C LYS A 43 -2.42 1.60 24.00
N LEU A 44 -2.88 0.36 24.07
CA LEU A 44 -3.00 -0.54 22.92
C LEU A 44 -4.22 -0.21 22.03
N ASP A 45 -5.13 0.65 22.51
CA ASP A 45 -6.17 1.30 21.72
C ASP A 45 -5.71 2.65 21.13
N CYS A 46 -4.41 2.83 21.00
CA CYS A 46 -3.75 3.94 20.31
C CYS A 46 -3.80 5.31 21.04
N LEU A 47 -4.08 5.39 22.35
CA LEU A 47 -4.03 6.66 23.05
C LEU A 47 -2.58 7.04 23.44
N SER A 48 -2.26 8.33 23.32
CA SER A 48 -1.03 8.89 23.86
C SER A 48 -1.07 8.97 25.38
N TYR A 49 0.07 9.04 26.06
CA TYR A 49 0.14 9.19 27.51
C TYR A 49 -0.61 10.43 28.03
N PHE A 50 -0.64 11.49 27.24
CA PHE A 50 -1.42 12.68 27.55
C PHE A 50 -2.94 12.44 27.46
N GLU A 51 -3.38 11.74 26.44
CA GLU A 51 -4.79 11.37 26.26
C GLU A 51 -5.23 10.39 27.35
N ILE A 52 -4.42 9.39 27.71
CA ILE A 52 -4.69 8.45 28.81
C ILE A 52 -4.84 9.23 30.13
N LYS A 53 -3.88 10.11 30.47
CA LYS A 53 -3.96 10.95 31.67
C LYS A 53 -5.26 11.72 31.73
N ASN A 54 -5.61 12.41 30.64
CA ASN A 54 -6.82 13.24 30.57
C ASN A 54 -8.10 12.38 30.62
N PHE A 55 -8.12 11.23 29.97
CA PHE A 55 -9.24 10.31 30.02
C PHE A 55 -9.49 9.81 31.44
N VAL A 56 -8.47 9.29 32.11
CA VAL A 56 -8.58 8.73 33.48
C VAL A 56 -8.97 9.84 34.47
N LYS A 57 -8.38 11.03 34.35
CA LYS A 57 -8.76 12.17 35.21
C LYS A 57 -10.22 12.58 35.00
N ARG A 58 -10.69 12.67 33.76
CA ARG A 58 -12.06 13.12 33.45
C ARG A 58 -13.12 12.08 33.81
N ILE A 59 -12.86 10.80 33.56
CA ILE A 59 -13.88 9.74 33.72
C ILE A 59 -13.88 9.17 35.12
N HIS A 60 -12.69 9.05 35.72
CA HIS A 60 -12.48 8.35 36.98
C HIS A 60 -12.02 9.26 38.13
N GLY A 61 -11.76 10.55 37.87
CA GLY A 61 -11.31 11.50 38.87
C GLY A 61 -9.85 11.30 39.33
N VAL A 62 -9.11 10.32 38.81
CA VAL A 62 -7.76 9.99 39.22
C VAL A 62 -6.76 10.83 38.42
N ASP A 63 -5.98 11.67 39.12
CA ASP A 63 -4.86 12.40 38.50
C ASP A 63 -3.56 11.61 38.62
N MET A 64 -2.87 11.41 37.52
CA MET A 64 -1.62 10.66 37.45
C MET A 64 -0.58 11.37 36.60
N SER A 65 0.69 11.12 36.87
CA SER A 65 1.78 11.63 36.01
C SER A 65 1.90 10.82 34.73
N ARG A 66 2.47 11.44 33.69
CA ARG A 66 2.82 10.71 32.42
C ARG A 66 3.92 9.68 32.69
N ASN A 67 4.81 9.94 33.66
CA ASN A 67 5.86 8.99 34.01
C ASN A 67 5.25 7.74 34.64
N TYR A 68 4.26 7.87 35.52
CA TYR A 68 3.56 6.70 36.08
C TYR A 68 2.92 5.86 34.97
N ILE A 69 2.29 6.48 33.97
CA ILE A 69 1.72 5.75 32.83
C ILE A 69 2.83 5.03 32.06
N ALA A 70 3.99 5.68 31.85
CA ALA A 70 5.13 5.07 31.18
C ALA A 70 5.69 3.87 31.98
N ASP A 71 5.81 4.01 33.30
CA ASP A 71 6.29 2.95 34.20
C ASP A 71 5.34 1.73 34.18
N VAL A 72 4.02 1.98 34.18
CA VAL A 72 3.01 0.91 34.05
C VAL A 72 3.15 0.18 32.71
N ILE A 73 3.40 0.90 31.61
CA ILE A 73 3.60 0.27 30.30
C ILE A 73 4.89 -0.55 30.27
N ILE A 74 5.97 -0.07 30.88
CA ILE A 74 7.23 -0.84 30.98
C ILE A 74 7.02 -2.11 31.81
N GLU A 75 6.43 -1.99 33.01
CA GLU A 75 6.11 -3.14 33.85
C GLU A 75 5.25 -4.18 33.11
N ALA A 76 4.19 -3.71 32.41
CA ALA A 76 3.32 -4.59 31.66
C ALA A 76 4.08 -5.27 30.51
N GLY A 77 4.99 -4.54 29.84
CA GLY A 77 5.83 -5.08 28.78
C GLY A 77 6.80 -6.15 29.25
N GLU A 78 7.38 -5.99 30.45
CA GLU A 78 8.24 -7.01 31.06
C GLU A 78 7.46 -8.27 31.39
N ARG A 79 6.25 -8.12 31.93
CA ARG A 79 5.33 -9.24 32.19
C ARG A 79 4.93 -9.93 30.87
N ALA A 80 4.63 -9.15 29.86
CA ALA A 80 4.29 -9.67 28.52
C ALA A 80 5.46 -10.47 27.93
N ARG A 81 6.69 -9.96 28.03
CA ARG A 81 7.91 -10.65 27.57
C ARG A 81 8.07 -11.99 28.28
N HIS A 82 7.90 -12.02 29.59
CA HIS A 82 7.97 -13.25 30.35
C HIS A 82 6.90 -14.27 29.91
N LEU A 83 5.64 -13.86 29.79
CA LEU A 83 4.55 -14.71 29.31
C LEU A 83 4.77 -15.20 27.88
N ASN A 84 5.21 -14.32 26.97
CA ASN A 84 5.57 -14.69 25.60
C ASN A 84 6.68 -15.77 25.60
N GLY A 85 7.72 -15.64 26.43
CA GLY A 85 8.78 -16.63 26.57
C GLY A 85 8.29 -17.99 27.09
N ILE A 86 7.33 -18.01 28.04
CA ILE A 86 6.66 -19.24 28.49
C ILE A 86 5.85 -19.87 27.34
N HIS A 87 5.10 -19.07 26.60
CA HIS A 87 4.33 -19.55 25.47
C HIS A 87 5.24 -20.10 24.35
N ASP A 88 6.31 -19.38 23.99
CA ASP A 88 7.28 -19.82 22.99
C ASP A 88 7.91 -21.18 23.34
N SER A 89 8.25 -21.39 24.62
CA SER A 89 8.79 -22.68 25.06
C SER A 89 7.78 -23.83 24.95
N LYS A 90 6.49 -23.54 25.07
CA LYS A 90 5.43 -24.55 24.95
C LYS A 90 5.06 -24.88 23.50
N VAL A 91 5.19 -23.92 22.58
CA VAL A 91 4.92 -24.14 21.14
C VAL A 91 6.15 -24.64 20.37
N ARG A 92 7.28 -24.80 21.05
CA ARG A 92 8.51 -25.34 20.46
C ARG A 92 8.23 -26.67 19.77
N GLY A 93 8.76 -26.84 18.53
CA GLY A 93 8.57 -28.06 17.75
C GLY A 93 7.19 -28.22 17.09
N HIS A 94 6.32 -27.20 17.13
CA HIS A 94 5.02 -27.25 16.48
C HIS A 94 5.00 -26.55 15.12
N PHE A 95 5.95 -25.66 14.84
CA PHE A 95 5.92 -24.81 13.66
C PHE A 95 6.62 -25.48 12.48
N LYS A 96 5.86 -25.71 11.42
CA LYS A 96 6.36 -26.25 10.16
C LYS A 96 6.56 -25.18 9.10
N VAL A 97 5.72 -24.16 9.09
CA VAL A 97 5.73 -23.11 8.09
C VAL A 97 5.66 -21.74 8.77
N ILE A 98 6.67 -20.92 8.60
CA ILE A 98 6.67 -19.56 9.11
C ILE A 98 6.66 -18.52 7.99
N GLU A 99 6.04 -17.39 8.28
CA GLU A 99 6.13 -16.17 7.48
C GLU A 99 7.02 -15.15 8.17
N ILE A 100 7.92 -14.55 7.42
CA ILE A 100 8.78 -13.46 7.86
C ILE A 100 8.56 -12.28 6.93
N ASP A 101 8.22 -11.13 7.50
CA ASP A 101 8.00 -9.91 6.73
C ASP A 101 8.34 -8.68 7.56
N GLU A 102 8.49 -7.53 6.91
CA GLU A 102 8.75 -6.26 7.58
C GLU A 102 7.62 -5.27 7.37
N THR A 103 7.39 -4.46 8.40
CA THR A 103 6.54 -3.26 8.29
C THR A 103 7.30 -2.01 8.70
N PHE A 104 6.85 -0.86 8.18
CA PHE A 104 7.55 0.40 8.36
C PHE A 104 6.67 1.43 9.03
N GLN A 105 7.28 2.17 9.97
CA GLN A 105 6.74 3.43 10.47
C GLN A 105 7.56 4.58 9.88
N GLY A 106 6.91 5.39 9.04
CA GLY A 106 7.61 6.45 8.32
C GLY A 106 8.69 5.89 7.38
N ARG A 107 9.84 6.60 7.31
CA ARG A 107 10.92 6.22 6.38
C ARG A 107 12.04 5.39 7.01
N ASN A 108 12.19 5.46 8.32
CA ASN A 108 13.42 5.01 9.00
C ASN A 108 13.22 3.94 10.06
N THR A 109 12.00 3.65 10.46
CA THR A 109 11.73 2.65 11.49
C THR A 109 11.16 1.40 10.85
N CYS A 110 11.88 0.30 10.95
CA CYS A 110 11.53 -1.00 10.42
C CYS A 110 11.23 -1.98 11.55
N PHE A 111 10.16 -2.73 11.44
CA PHE A 111 9.80 -3.81 12.37
C PHE A 111 9.80 -5.13 11.62
N LEU A 112 10.44 -6.13 12.18
CA LEU A 112 10.43 -7.51 11.70
C LEU A 112 9.39 -8.29 12.49
N GLY A 113 8.53 -9.02 11.79
CA GLY A 113 7.61 -9.98 12.36
C GLY A 113 7.93 -11.39 11.89
N VAL A 114 7.72 -12.37 12.75
CA VAL A 114 7.76 -13.80 12.43
C VAL A 114 6.49 -14.44 12.97
N THR A 115 5.74 -15.10 12.12
CA THR A 115 4.48 -15.76 12.51
C THR A 115 4.41 -17.17 11.94
N ASP A 116 3.81 -18.07 12.70
CA ASP A 116 3.41 -19.37 12.18
C ASP A 116 2.23 -19.23 11.22
N LYS A 117 2.35 -19.86 10.07
CA LYS A 117 1.37 -19.77 8.99
C LYS A 117 0.02 -20.36 9.35
N GLU A 118 0.02 -21.49 10.06
CA GLU A 118 -1.17 -22.27 10.35
C GLU A 118 -1.96 -21.68 11.52
N SER A 119 -1.28 -21.45 12.64
CA SER A 119 -1.93 -20.93 13.85
C SER A 119 -2.06 -19.41 13.86
N SER A 120 -1.31 -18.69 13.03
CA SER A 120 -1.09 -17.23 13.10
C SER A 120 -0.43 -16.79 14.41
N TYR A 121 0.24 -17.69 15.12
CA TYR A 121 0.98 -17.34 16.33
C TYR A 121 2.14 -16.41 16.00
N LEU A 122 2.17 -15.23 16.60
CA LEU A 122 3.22 -14.24 16.39
C LEU A 122 4.41 -14.58 17.31
N LEU A 123 5.42 -15.23 16.71
CA LEU A 123 6.60 -15.70 17.42
C LEU A 123 7.55 -14.56 17.75
N LEU A 124 7.65 -13.56 16.87
CA LEU A 124 8.56 -12.43 17.05
C LEU A 124 7.94 -11.15 16.49
N LEU A 125 8.14 -10.04 17.19
CA LEU A 125 7.87 -8.69 16.72
C LEU A 125 8.94 -7.76 17.29
N VAL A 126 9.88 -7.31 16.48
CA VAL A 126 11.02 -6.51 16.94
C VAL A 126 11.28 -5.33 16.01
N GLN A 127 11.86 -4.27 16.55
CA GLN A 127 12.38 -3.16 15.78
C GLN A 127 13.79 -3.50 15.30
N LEU A 128 14.00 -3.41 13.99
CA LEU A 128 15.34 -3.54 13.40
C LEU A 128 16.07 -2.20 13.40
N GLN A 129 17.38 -2.24 13.62
CA GLN A 129 18.27 -1.08 13.44
C GLN A 129 18.50 -0.78 11.95
N ASP A 130 18.70 -1.84 11.18
CA ASP A 130 18.84 -1.83 9.73
C ASP A 130 18.34 -3.16 9.15
N ARG A 131 18.36 -3.29 7.83
CA ARG A 131 17.92 -4.48 7.10
C ARG A 131 19.12 -5.28 6.55
N SER A 132 20.27 -5.19 7.20
CA SER A 132 21.45 -5.98 6.82
C SER A 132 21.24 -7.46 7.09
N ALA A 133 21.96 -8.29 6.36
CA ALA A 133 21.94 -9.75 6.58
C ALA A 133 22.40 -10.10 8.00
N GLU A 134 23.37 -9.35 8.53
CA GLU A 134 23.88 -9.55 9.90
C GLU A 134 22.82 -9.26 10.95
N THR A 135 22.07 -8.14 10.81
CA THR A 135 21.00 -7.78 11.77
C THR A 135 19.86 -8.80 11.71
N ILE A 136 19.45 -9.21 10.51
CA ILE A 136 18.39 -10.20 10.32
C ILE A 136 18.84 -11.57 10.84
N SER A 137 20.08 -12.01 10.54
CA SER A 137 20.64 -13.26 11.01
C SER A 137 20.70 -13.32 12.53
N PHE A 138 21.11 -12.23 13.17
CA PHE A 138 21.16 -12.13 14.62
C PHE A 138 19.77 -12.28 15.25
N VAL A 139 18.78 -11.57 14.69
CA VAL A 139 17.40 -11.59 15.20
C VAL A 139 16.76 -12.95 15.00
N LEU A 140 16.86 -13.54 13.80
CA LEU A 140 16.30 -14.86 13.52
C LEU A 140 17.02 -15.98 14.27
N GLY A 141 18.34 -15.86 14.46
CA GLY A 141 19.12 -16.78 15.28
C GLY A 141 18.63 -16.89 16.73
N SER A 142 18.07 -15.80 17.27
CA SER A 142 17.53 -15.81 18.65
C SER A 142 16.30 -16.71 18.83
N ILE A 143 15.60 -17.06 17.77
CA ILE A 143 14.41 -17.93 17.77
C ILE A 143 14.65 -19.27 17.10
N ALA A 144 15.83 -19.49 16.50
CA ALA A 144 16.13 -20.69 15.72
C ALA A 144 15.89 -21.99 16.51
N GLU A 145 16.27 -22.00 17.79
CA GLU A 145 16.05 -23.16 18.68
C GLU A 145 14.55 -23.48 18.92
N THR A 146 13.64 -22.53 18.67
CA THR A 146 12.20 -22.73 18.78
C THR A 146 11.60 -23.38 17.52
N LEU A 147 12.38 -23.44 16.44
CA LEU A 147 11.99 -23.80 15.09
C LEU A 147 12.59 -25.12 14.59
N ASP A 148 12.81 -26.07 15.49
CA ASP A 148 13.45 -27.38 15.19
C ASP A 148 12.68 -28.25 14.19
N MET A 149 11.36 -28.04 14.02
CA MET A 149 10.51 -28.77 13.07
C MET A 149 10.16 -27.95 11.82
N LEU A 150 10.90 -26.87 11.61
CA LEU A 150 10.65 -25.95 10.48
C LEU A 150 10.97 -26.64 9.14
N GLU A 151 10.00 -26.63 8.25
CA GLU A 151 10.08 -27.20 6.91
C GLU A 151 10.14 -26.08 5.84
N VAL A 152 9.41 -24.98 6.08
CA VAL A 152 9.24 -23.89 5.10
C VAL A 152 9.35 -22.51 5.73
N VAL A 153 10.08 -21.62 5.08
CA VAL A 153 10.10 -20.19 5.38
C VAL A 153 9.59 -19.39 4.20
N ILE A 154 8.60 -18.53 4.42
CA ILE A 154 8.05 -17.62 3.42
C ILE A 154 8.52 -16.21 3.75
N THR A 155 9.18 -15.53 2.79
CA THR A 155 9.63 -14.13 2.97
C THR A 155 9.23 -13.24 1.81
N ASP A 156 9.41 -11.93 1.95
CA ASP A 156 9.47 -11.03 0.80
C ASP A 156 10.78 -11.25 0.01
N GLY A 157 10.92 -10.55 -1.11
CA GLY A 157 12.11 -10.67 -1.99
C GLY A 157 13.36 -9.93 -1.51
N LEU A 158 13.49 -9.60 -0.20
CA LEU A 158 14.69 -8.94 0.29
C LEU A 158 15.94 -9.83 0.08
N PRO A 159 17.00 -9.30 -0.57
CA PRO A 159 18.20 -10.10 -0.86
C PRO A 159 18.88 -10.72 0.37
N ALA A 160 18.77 -10.08 1.53
CA ALA A 160 19.34 -10.58 2.78
C ALA A 160 18.82 -11.98 3.15
N TYR A 161 17.52 -12.25 2.95
CA TYR A 161 16.93 -13.56 3.27
C TYR A 161 17.51 -14.71 2.47
N LYS A 162 17.95 -14.46 1.21
CA LYS A 162 18.52 -15.51 0.34
C LYS A 162 19.76 -16.16 0.96
N ASN A 163 20.51 -15.40 1.75
CA ASN A 163 21.72 -15.89 2.40
C ASN A 163 21.45 -16.31 3.86
N VAL A 164 20.59 -15.57 4.55
CA VAL A 164 20.34 -15.78 5.99
C VAL A 164 19.54 -17.06 6.23
N ILE A 165 18.46 -17.29 5.46
CA ILE A 165 17.59 -18.45 5.70
C ILE A 165 18.34 -19.77 5.55
N PRO A 166 19.06 -20.04 4.43
CA PRO A 166 19.82 -21.27 4.29
C PRO A 166 20.95 -21.42 5.32
N SER A 167 21.51 -20.30 5.82
CA SER A 167 22.60 -20.38 6.82
C SER A 167 22.12 -20.65 8.22
N LEU A 168 20.87 -20.33 8.56
CA LEU A 168 20.29 -20.52 9.90
C LEU A 168 19.46 -21.81 9.99
N PHE A 169 18.82 -22.21 8.91
CA PHE A 169 17.85 -23.30 8.87
C PHE A 169 18.26 -24.30 7.76
N ASP A 170 19.08 -25.28 8.13
CA ASP A 170 19.54 -26.29 7.20
C ASP A 170 18.39 -27.18 6.72
N GLY A 171 18.34 -27.45 5.41
CA GLY A 171 17.30 -28.27 4.78
C GLY A 171 15.91 -27.63 4.66
N VAL A 172 15.73 -26.39 5.14
CA VAL A 172 14.44 -25.68 5.08
C VAL A 172 14.21 -25.09 3.69
N VAL A 173 13.00 -25.25 3.16
CA VAL A 173 12.62 -24.66 1.88
C VAL A 173 12.30 -23.18 2.05
N HIS A 174 13.03 -22.32 1.34
CA HIS A 174 12.80 -20.88 1.32
C HIS A 174 11.90 -20.49 0.14
N LEU A 175 10.70 -20.01 0.42
CA LEU A 175 9.74 -19.55 -0.59
C LEU A 175 9.65 -18.03 -0.64
N PHE A 176 9.52 -17.51 -1.85
CA PHE A 176 9.21 -16.12 -2.06
C PHE A 176 7.69 -15.90 -2.00
N CYS A 177 7.23 -14.96 -1.18
CA CYS A 177 5.80 -14.63 -1.06
C CYS A 177 5.19 -14.30 -2.42
N HIS A 178 4.14 -15.03 -2.81
CA HIS A 178 3.46 -14.84 -4.10
C HIS A 178 2.88 -13.43 -4.28
N VAL A 179 2.39 -12.81 -3.20
CA VAL A 179 1.86 -11.44 -3.27
C VAL A 179 2.97 -10.44 -3.59
N HIS A 180 4.14 -10.59 -2.94
CA HIS A 180 5.30 -9.75 -3.21
C HIS A 180 5.89 -10.03 -4.60
N ALA A 181 6.04 -11.30 -5.00
CA ALA A 181 6.45 -11.68 -6.34
C ALA A 181 5.55 -11.03 -7.41
N TYR A 182 4.24 -11.11 -7.22
CA TYR A 182 3.27 -10.50 -8.13
C TYR A 182 3.40 -8.97 -8.18
N ARG A 183 3.56 -8.29 -7.03
CA ARG A 183 3.76 -6.84 -6.96
C ARG A 183 5.06 -6.40 -7.64
N VAL A 184 6.15 -7.14 -7.47
CA VAL A 184 7.43 -6.86 -8.14
C VAL A 184 7.28 -7.05 -9.65
N PHE A 185 6.67 -8.16 -10.08
CA PHE A 185 6.38 -8.42 -11.49
C PHE A 185 5.55 -7.31 -12.14
N LEU A 186 4.51 -6.80 -11.45
CA LEU A 186 3.73 -5.66 -11.93
C LEU A 186 4.59 -4.41 -12.11
N ARG A 187 5.48 -4.10 -11.16
CA ARG A 187 6.37 -2.93 -11.23
C ARG A 187 7.30 -2.98 -12.44
N GLU A 188 7.82 -4.15 -12.79
CA GLU A 188 8.64 -4.32 -14.00
C GLU A 188 7.89 -3.94 -15.28
N LEU A 189 6.58 -4.15 -15.32
CA LEU A 189 5.71 -3.84 -16.45
C LEU A 189 5.09 -2.43 -16.40
N ASP A 190 5.19 -1.73 -15.28
CA ASP A 190 4.58 -0.40 -15.11
C ASP A 190 5.11 0.65 -16.09
N SER A 191 6.39 0.59 -16.44
CA SER A 191 7.00 1.51 -17.41
C SER A 191 6.38 1.37 -18.81
N ILE A 192 5.99 0.14 -19.20
CA ILE A 192 5.35 -0.16 -20.48
C ILE A 192 3.93 0.41 -20.50
N ASN A 193 3.18 0.19 -19.41
CA ASN A 193 1.83 0.72 -19.27
C ASN A 193 1.81 2.25 -19.18
N ALA A 194 2.78 2.85 -18.48
CA ALA A 194 2.95 4.31 -18.43
C ALA A 194 3.29 4.89 -19.80
N SER A 195 4.16 4.23 -20.57
CA SER A 195 4.51 4.61 -21.94
C SER A 195 3.27 4.63 -22.85
N ALA A 196 2.41 3.60 -22.77
CA ALA A 196 1.16 3.55 -23.54
C ALA A 196 0.17 4.66 -23.12
N ARG A 197 0.01 4.94 -21.84
CA ARG A 197 -0.83 6.05 -21.34
C ARG A 197 -0.33 7.40 -21.82
N ASN A 198 0.99 7.64 -21.77
CA ASN A 198 1.59 8.89 -22.25
C ASN A 198 1.46 9.07 -23.77
N ALA A 199 1.64 8.01 -24.55
CA ALA A 199 1.42 8.02 -26.00
C ALA A 199 -0.03 8.32 -26.34
N PHE A 200 -1.00 7.72 -25.62
CA PHE A 200 -2.42 8.01 -25.78
C PHE A 200 -2.73 9.48 -25.52
N LYS A 201 -2.23 10.05 -24.43
CA LYS A 201 -2.45 11.45 -24.09
C LYS A 201 -1.93 12.37 -25.18
N ARG A 202 -0.67 12.17 -25.63
CA ARG A 202 -0.07 12.97 -26.71
C ARG A 202 -0.87 12.91 -27.99
N TRP A 203 -1.27 11.72 -28.42
CA TRP A 203 -2.11 11.56 -29.60
C TRP A 203 -3.46 12.24 -29.45
N LYS A 204 -4.15 12.04 -28.32
CA LYS A 204 -5.46 12.63 -28.05
C LYS A 204 -5.41 14.17 -28.08
N ASP A 205 -4.41 14.77 -27.42
CA ASP A 205 -4.25 16.22 -27.35
C ASP A 205 -3.97 16.79 -28.76
N ALA A 206 -3.11 16.15 -29.54
CA ALA A 206 -2.80 16.55 -30.90
C ALA A 206 -4.01 16.40 -31.85
N ALA A 207 -4.77 15.32 -31.72
CA ALA A 207 -5.99 15.10 -32.49
C ALA A 207 -7.06 16.15 -32.18
N GLN A 208 -7.25 16.51 -30.92
CA GLN A 208 -8.19 17.55 -30.50
C GLN A 208 -7.80 18.92 -31.03
N ASP A 209 -6.52 19.31 -31.02
CA ASP A 209 -6.05 20.57 -31.58
C ASP A 209 -6.22 20.61 -33.12
N LEU A 210 -6.00 19.48 -33.79
CA LEU A 210 -6.25 19.36 -35.22
C LEU A 210 -7.74 19.56 -35.54
N GLU A 211 -8.64 18.90 -34.84
CA GLU A 211 -10.09 19.04 -35.03
C GLU A 211 -10.57 20.47 -34.71
N LYS A 212 -10.06 21.11 -33.68
CA LYS A 212 -10.31 22.52 -33.40
C LYS A 212 -9.88 23.41 -34.56
N THR A 213 -8.69 23.17 -35.11
CA THR A 213 -8.19 23.94 -36.28
C THR A 213 -9.06 23.73 -37.53
N LYS A 214 -9.52 22.49 -37.80
CA LYS A 214 -10.46 22.17 -38.90
C LYS A 214 -11.79 22.90 -38.69
N HIS A 215 -12.35 22.88 -37.49
CA HIS A 215 -13.60 23.60 -37.21
C HIS A 215 -13.46 25.12 -37.42
N GLU A 216 -12.37 25.71 -36.95
CA GLU A 216 -12.08 27.14 -37.19
C GLU A 216 -11.93 27.46 -38.68
N LEU A 217 -11.29 26.58 -39.46
CA LEU A 217 -11.20 26.72 -40.93
C LEU A 217 -12.60 26.73 -41.57
N GLN A 218 -13.47 25.83 -41.13
CA GLN A 218 -14.83 25.75 -41.66
C GLN A 218 -15.62 27.04 -41.37
N LEU A 219 -15.49 27.59 -40.15
CA LEU A 219 -16.10 28.86 -39.76
C LEU A 219 -15.58 30.02 -40.65
N LYS A 220 -14.25 30.09 -40.89
CA LYS A 220 -13.65 31.11 -41.77
C LYS A 220 -14.12 30.99 -43.22
N ARG A 221 -14.28 29.77 -43.73
CA ARG A 221 -14.87 29.53 -45.07
C ARG A 221 -16.32 30.04 -45.17
N ARG A 222 -17.17 29.77 -44.16
CA ARG A 222 -18.54 30.29 -44.07
C ARG A 222 -18.57 31.83 -44.01
N CYS A 223 -17.64 32.44 -43.28
CA CYS A 223 -17.52 33.90 -43.24
C CYS A 223 -17.06 34.47 -44.58
N LEU A 224 -16.13 33.82 -45.29
CA LEU A 224 -15.70 34.24 -46.62
C LEU A 224 -16.86 34.23 -47.60
N ALA A 225 -17.65 33.15 -47.65
CA ALA A 225 -18.83 33.04 -48.54
C ALA A 225 -19.85 34.16 -48.26
N ARG A 226 -20.07 34.53 -46.97
CA ARG A 226 -20.92 35.68 -46.63
C ARG A 226 -20.37 37.01 -47.13
N ASP A 227 -19.05 37.21 -47.03
CA ASP A 227 -18.40 38.44 -47.53
C ASP A 227 -18.42 38.50 -49.06
N GLU A 228 -18.27 37.37 -49.76
CA GLU A 228 -18.40 37.27 -51.20
C GLU A 228 -19.82 37.63 -51.68
N ALA A 229 -20.86 37.10 -50.98
CA ALA A 229 -22.24 37.44 -51.28
C ALA A 229 -22.55 38.93 -50.99
N ARG A 230 -21.94 39.53 -49.95
CA ARG A 230 -22.05 40.95 -49.67
C ARG A 230 -21.37 41.80 -50.72
N LEU A 231 -20.17 41.46 -51.13
CA LEU A 231 -19.44 42.14 -52.19
C LEU A 231 -20.24 42.11 -53.53
N ALA A 232 -20.79 40.94 -53.87
CA ALA A 232 -21.64 40.80 -55.08
C ALA A 232 -22.85 41.74 -55.02
N ARG A 233 -23.54 41.83 -53.88
CA ARG A 233 -24.64 42.76 -53.68
C ARG A 233 -24.20 44.21 -53.80
N THR A 234 -23.03 44.58 -53.22
CA THR A 234 -22.49 45.95 -53.36
C THR A 234 -22.12 46.31 -54.79
N ILE A 235 -21.56 45.33 -55.54
CA ILE A 235 -21.28 45.50 -56.97
C ILE A 235 -22.59 45.72 -57.79
N SER A 236 -23.58 44.86 -57.55
CA SER A 236 -24.89 44.96 -58.24
C SER A 236 -25.58 46.30 -57.90
N ALA A 237 -25.61 46.74 -56.67
CA ALA A 237 -26.15 48.02 -56.31
C ALA A 237 -25.39 49.18 -56.90
N ARG A 238 -24.06 49.14 -57.04
CA ARG A 238 -23.25 50.12 -57.73
C ARG A 238 -23.60 50.17 -59.21
N ASP A 239 -23.68 49.01 -59.83
CA ASP A 239 -23.93 48.92 -61.28
C ASP A 239 -25.34 49.39 -61.65
N SER A 240 -26.36 49.12 -60.79
CA SER A 240 -27.71 49.67 -60.96
C SER A 240 -27.71 51.18 -60.78
N TYR A 241 -27.05 51.74 -59.79
CA TYR A 241 -26.90 53.15 -59.53
C TYR A 241 -26.23 53.84 -60.77
N TYR A 242 -25.15 53.26 -61.33
CA TYR A 242 -24.46 53.81 -62.46
C TYR A 242 -25.33 53.79 -63.72
N LYS A 243 -26.08 52.74 -63.93
CA LYS A 243 -27.06 52.62 -65.05
C LYS A 243 -28.17 53.71 -64.93
N GLN A 244 -28.74 53.86 -63.77
CA GLN A 244 -29.80 54.80 -63.48
C GLN A 244 -29.38 56.26 -63.72
N HIS A 245 -28.15 56.61 -63.38
CA HIS A 245 -27.62 57.98 -63.46
C HIS A 245 -26.74 58.20 -64.68
N GLY A 246 -26.71 57.32 -65.66
CA GLY A 246 -25.94 57.50 -66.94
C GLY A 246 -24.44 57.60 -66.76
N ILE A 247 -23.91 57.11 -65.65
CA ILE A 247 -22.50 57.27 -65.25
C ILE A 247 -21.62 56.27 -66.01
N LYS A 248 -20.73 56.82 -66.87
CA LYS A 248 -19.76 55.99 -67.64
C LYS A 248 -18.63 55.55 -66.76
N LYS A 249 -18.13 54.31 -66.98
CA LYS A 249 -17.11 53.66 -66.19
C LYS A 249 -15.79 54.45 -66.12
N TYR A 250 -15.47 55.22 -67.08
CA TYR A 250 -14.19 55.94 -67.21
C TYR A 250 -14.30 57.47 -66.95
N THR A 251 -15.34 57.95 -66.22
CA THR A 251 -15.48 59.34 -65.85
C THR A 251 -14.32 59.81 -64.97
N LYS A 252 -13.71 60.99 -65.21
CA LYS A 252 -12.58 61.55 -64.44
C LYS A 252 -12.93 61.69 -62.93
N LYS A 253 -11.94 61.51 -62.05
CA LYS A 253 -12.10 61.50 -60.61
C LYS A 253 -12.74 62.76 -60.04
N ALA A 254 -12.52 63.93 -60.66
CA ALA A 254 -13.08 65.21 -60.22
C ALA A 254 -14.60 65.30 -60.37
N ALA A 255 -15.22 64.44 -61.23
CA ALA A 255 -16.65 64.40 -61.42
C ALA A 255 -17.38 63.33 -60.62
N TRP A 256 -16.78 62.81 -59.51
CA TRP A 256 -17.40 61.79 -58.66
C TRP A 256 -18.38 62.37 -57.68
N THR A 257 -19.60 61.89 -57.66
CA THR A 257 -20.59 62.19 -56.65
C THR A 257 -20.21 61.52 -55.28
N ALA A 258 -20.78 62.03 -54.19
CA ALA A 258 -20.53 61.48 -52.84
C ALA A 258 -20.88 59.96 -52.80
N GLU A 259 -22.00 59.58 -53.45
CA GLU A 259 -22.44 58.18 -53.49
C GLU A 259 -21.47 57.27 -54.27
N ARG A 260 -20.94 57.78 -55.35
CA ARG A 260 -19.94 57.05 -56.17
C ARG A 260 -18.66 56.79 -55.36
N LEU A 261 -18.25 57.79 -54.57
CA LEU A 261 -17.12 57.69 -53.67
C LEU A 261 -17.42 56.68 -52.55
N GLN A 262 -18.63 56.66 -51.97
CA GLN A 262 -19.05 55.68 -50.99
C GLN A 262 -18.98 54.25 -51.52
N PHE A 263 -19.53 53.98 -52.71
CA PHE A 263 -19.39 52.68 -53.36
C PHE A 263 -17.94 52.26 -53.54
N LYS A 264 -17.06 53.13 -53.98
CA LYS A 264 -15.64 52.86 -54.17
C LYS A 264 -14.99 52.49 -52.87
N ASN A 265 -15.22 53.28 -51.81
CA ASN A 265 -14.66 53.03 -50.47
C ASN A 265 -15.17 51.72 -49.90
N ARG A 266 -16.46 51.42 -49.99
CA ARG A 266 -17.10 50.20 -49.52
C ARG A 266 -16.55 48.95 -50.24
N LEU A 267 -16.40 49.00 -51.55
CA LEU A 267 -15.81 47.93 -52.35
C LEU A 267 -14.33 47.70 -51.98
N ALA A 268 -13.56 48.75 -51.73
CA ALA A 268 -12.17 48.65 -51.30
C ALA A 268 -12.07 47.95 -49.96
N ILE A 269 -12.90 48.31 -48.97
CA ILE A 269 -12.98 47.73 -47.63
C ILE A 269 -13.37 46.23 -47.76
N ASP A 270 -14.44 45.92 -48.52
CA ASP A 270 -14.93 44.54 -48.67
C ASP A 270 -13.88 43.66 -49.36
N ARG A 271 -13.18 44.14 -50.35
CA ARG A 271 -12.07 43.43 -51.02
C ARG A 271 -10.87 43.21 -50.10
N ALA A 272 -10.53 44.18 -49.27
CA ALA A 272 -9.45 44.06 -48.30
C ALA A 272 -9.79 42.99 -47.25
N LYS A 273 -11.03 43.00 -46.72
CA LYS A 273 -11.51 41.97 -45.76
C LYS A 273 -11.45 40.58 -46.38
N MET A 274 -11.91 40.41 -47.61
CA MET A 274 -11.87 39.12 -48.34
C MET A 274 -10.43 38.63 -48.52
N ARG A 275 -9.49 39.48 -48.92
CA ARG A 275 -8.07 39.12 -49.05
C ARG A 275 -7.51 38.65 -47.72
N SER A 276 -7.74 39.38 -46.62
CA SER A 276 -7.30 39.00 -45.29
C SER A 276 -7.87 37.65 -44.88
N ARG A 277 -9.16 37.39 -45.17
CA ARG A 277 -9.78 36.07 -44.84
C ARG A 277 -9.22 34.94 -45.70
N ARG A 278 -9.00 35.17 -46.99
CA ARG A 278 -8.39 34.16 -47.88
C ARG A 278 -6.98 33.79 -47.36
N ASN A 279 -6.17 34.77 -47.01
CA ASN A 279 -4.85 34.52 -46.43
C ASN A 279 -4.95 33.70 -45.12
N THR A 280 -5.88 34.07 -44.21
CA THR A 280 -6.13 33.30 -42.97
C THR A 280 -6.52 31.85 -43.26
N ILE A 281 -7.38 31.61 -44.29
CA ILE A 281 -7.77 30.25 -44.68
C ILE A 281 -6.58 29.48 -45.23
N GLN A 282 -5.75 30.07 -46.09
CA GLN A 282 -4.54 29.44 -46.62
C GLN A 282 -3.56 29.06 -45.48
N HIS A 283 -3.33 29.95 -44.51
CA HIS A 283 -2.49 29.64 -43.37
C HIS A 283 -3.03 28.48 -42.51
N LYS A 284 -4.37 28.44 -42.30
CA LYS A 284 -4.97 27.33 -41.56
C LYS A 284 -4.92 26.03 -42.35
N GLN A 285 -5.10 26.05 -43.64
CA GLN A 285 -4.96 24.87 -44.52
C GLN A 285 -3.52 24.32 -44.47
N ALA A 286 -2.52 25.19 -44.58
CA ALA A 286 -1.11 24.82 -44.48
C ALA A 286 -0.79 24.21 -43.13
N ARG A 287 -1.31 24.81 -42.04
CA ARG A 287 -1.15 24.26 -40.67
C ARG A 287 -1.76 22.87 -40.52
N ILE A 288 -2.97 22.65 -41.07
CA ILE A 288 -3.63 21.34 -41.06
C ILE A 288 -2.81 20.32 -41.86
N ALA A 289 -2.36 20.70 -43.07
CA ALA A 289 -1.55 19.82 -43.91
C ALA A 289 -0.23 19.40 -43.22
N LYS A 290 0.41 20.30 -42.50
CA LYS A 290 1.61 20.00 -41.75
C LYS A 290 1.32 19.08 -40.55
N ARG A 291 0.22 19.33 -39.79
CA ARG A 291 -0.10 18.59 -38.56
C ARG A 291 -0.73 17.22 -38.78
N LEU A 292 -1.40 17.00 -39.88
CA LEU A 292 -2.07 15.74 -40.18
C LEU A 292 -1.10 14.53 -40.07
N PRO A 293 0.06 14.54 -40.77
CA PRO A 293 1.01 13.44 -40.68
C PRO A 293 1.61 13.29 -39.27
N GLU A 294 1.79 14.39 -38.52
CA GLU A 294 2.25 14.35 -37.13
C GLU A 294 1.25 13.59 -36.21
N VAL A 295 -0.05 13.88 -36.38
CA VAL A 295 -1.12 13.22 -35.61
C VAL A 295 -1.22 11.74 -35.98
N GLU A 296 -1.05 11.40 -37.26
CA GLU A 296 -1.04 10.01 -37.74
C GLU A 296 0.17 9.23 -37.19
N ALA A 297 1.34 9.85 -37.16
CA ALA A 297 2.54 9.27 -36.54
C ALA A 297 2.36 9.01 -35.03
N LEU A 298 1.78 9.98 -34.31
CA LEU A 298 1.45 9.83 -32.90
C LEU A 298 0.41 8.72 -32.67
N ARG A 299 -0.56 8.59 -33.58
CA ARG A 299 -1.54 7.50 -33.54
C ARG A 299 -0.88 6.14 -33.73
N ALA A 300 0.00 6.01 -34.71
CA ALA A 300 0.76 4.78 -34.95
C ALA A 300 1.61 4.40 -33.73
N ALA A 301 2.36 5.36 -33.18
CA ALA A 301 3.15 5.17 -31.98
C ALA A 301 2.30 4.77 -30.76
N TYR A 302 1.09 5.35 -30.61
CA TYR A 302 0.16 4.92 -29.57
C TYR A 302 -0.27 3.46 -29.75
N TRP A 303 -0.64 3.05 -30.97
CA TRP A 303 -1.08 1.68 -31.22
C TRP A 303 0.03 0.66 -30.98
N GLU A 304 1.27 0.97 -31.32
CA GLU A 304 2.43 0.14 -31.00
C GLU A 304 2.58 -0.05 -29.47
N LYS A 305 2.56 1.07 -28.71
CA LYS A 305 2.63 1.03 -27.24
C LYS A 305 1.42 0.34 -26.62
N LYS A 306 0.25 0.49 -27.22
CA LYS A 306 -0.98 -0.20 -26.79
C LYS A 306 -0.88 -1.71 -26.96
N GLN A 307 -0.29 -2.18 -28.06
CA GLN A 307 -0.05 -3.62 -28.25
C GLN A 307 0.91 -4.17 -27.21
N ALA A 308 2.00 -3.46 -26.90
CA ALA A 308 2.91 -3.83 -25.83
C ALA A 308 2.20 -3.90 -24.45
N SER A 309 1.34 -2.93 -24.14
CA SER A 309 0.53 -2.93 -22.92
C SER A 309 -0.46 -4.11 -22.85
N LEU A 310 -1.06 -4.52 -23.97
CA LEU A 310 -1.94 -5.69 -24.04
C LEU A 310 -1.15 -7.01 -23.85
N GLN A 311 0.04 -7.10 -24.39
CA GLN A 311 0.94 -8.23 -24.16
C GLN A 311 1.35 -8.31 -22.67
N SER A 312 1.70 -7.17 -22.08
CA SER A 312 1.98 -7.05 -20.65
C SER A 312 0.81 -7.55 -19.80
N ALA A 313 -0.43 -7.17 -20.10
CA ALA A 313 -1.62 -7.63 -19.38
C ALA A 313 -1.83 -9.16 -19.50
N ARG A 314 -1.55 -9.75 -20.65
CA ARG A 314 -1.60 -11.20 -20.86
C ARG A 314 -0.55 -11.93 -20.02
N LEU A 315 0.66 -11.38 -19.93
CA LEU A 315 1.73 -11.92 -19.10
C LEU A 315 1.39 -11.85 -17.62
N VAL A 316 0.88 -10.72 -17.14
CA VAL A 316 0.39 -10.57 -15.77
C VAL A 316 -0.66 -11.63 -15.44
N SER A 317 -1.62 -11.85 -16.32
CA SER A 317 -2.65 -12.89 -16.15
C SER A 317 -2.07 -14.31 -16.16
N ALA A 318 -1.09 -14.58 -17.00
CA ALA A 318 -0.43 -15.89 -17.04
C ALA A 318 0.42 -16.13 -15.81
N PHE A 319 1.18 -15.14 -15.35
CA PHE A 319 1.98 -15.22 -14.13
C PHE A 319 1.10 -15.41 -12.89
N LYS A 320 0.00 -14.67 -12.77
CA LYS A 320 -0.94 -14.86 -11.68
C LYS A 320 -1.49 -16.29 -11.65
N ARG A 321 -1.89 -16.83 -12.82
CA ARG A 321 -2.35 -18.22 -12.89
C ARG A 321 -1.29 -19.22 -12.49
N LEU A 322 -0.02 -18.98 -12.82
CA LEU A 322 1.09 -19.82 -12.38
C LEU A 322 1.23 -19.80 -10.86
N LEU A 323 1.17 -18.61 -10.24
CA LEU A 323 1.25 -18.46 -8.79
C LEU A 323 0.07 -19.11 -8.04
N ASP A 324 -1.13 -19.05 -8.63
CA ASP A 324 -2.37 -19.60 -8.05
C ASP A 324 -2.61 -21.07 -8.44
N ALA A 325 -1.72 -21.68 -9.27
CA ALA A 325 -1.93 -23.02 -9.80
C ALA A 325 -1.70 -24.09 -8.72
N PRO A 326 -2.61 -25.05 -8.57
CA PRO A 326 -2.32 -26.25 -7.81
C PRO A 326 -1.23 -27.05 -8.53
N TRP A 327 -0.51 -27.86 -7.75
CA TRP A 327 0.68 -28.57 -8.25
C TRP A 327 0.44 -29.36 -9.56
N GLU A 328 -0.67 -30.04 -9.66
CA GLU A 328 -1.05 -30.85 -10.82
C GLU A 328 -1.15 -30.04 -12.13
N ARG A 329 -1.31 -28.73 -12.01
CA ARG A 329 -1.41 -27.77 -13.13
C ARG A 329 -0.20 -26.86 -13.27
N PHE A 330 0.73 -26.91 -12.32
CA PHE A 330 1.86 -25.97 -12.29
C PHE A 330 2.70 -26.01 -13.56
N ASP A 331 3.08 -27.20 -14.03
CA ASP A 331 3.85 -27.37 -15.27
C ASP A 331 3.08 -26.87 -16.51
N ALA A 332 1.78 -27.11 -16.57
CA ALA A 332 0.94 -26.61 -17.66
C ALA A 332 0.88 -25.09 -17.69
N GLU A 333 0.74 -24.45 -16.52
CA GLU A 333 0.74 -22.98 -16.44
C GLU A 333 2.14 -22.39 -16.66
N ARG A 334 3.21 -23.08 -16.26
CA ARG A 334 4.60 -22.71 -16.58
C ARG A 334 4.85 -22.71 -18.09
N VAL A 335 4.44 -23.77 -18.79
CA VAL A 335 4.53 -23.86 -20.27
C VAL A 335 3.67 -22.74 -20.91
N ARG A 336 2.48 -22.48 -20.39
CA ARG A 336 1.63 -21.38 -20.88
C ARG A 336 2.29 -20.02 -20.70
N LEU A 337 2.91 -19.73 -19.56
CA LEU A 337 3.67 -18.49 -19.34
C LEU A 337 4.83 -18.39 -20.33
N GLY A 338 5.60 -19.47 -20.55
CA GLY A 338 6.66 -19.54 -21.55
C GLY A 338 6.17 -19.24 -22.97
N ASN A 339 5.01 -19.78 -23.36
CA ASN A 339 4.39 -19.52 -24.65
C ASN A 339 3.93 -18.05 -24.82
N VAL A 340 3.43 -17.43 -23.75
CA VAL A 340 3.06 -16.01 -23.78
C VAL A 340 4.30 -15.13 -23.84
N LEU A 341 5.37 -15.50 -23.12
CA LEU A 341 6.67 -14.84 -23.17
C LEU A 341 7.30 -14.89 -24.56
N GLY A 342 7.33 -16.07 -25.18
CA GLY A 342 7.87 -16.25 -26.53
C GLY A 342 7.14 -15.48 -27.63
N ARG A 343 5.90 -15.05 -27.38
CA ARG A 343 5.10 -14.19 -28.29
C ARG A 343 5.17 -12.71 -27.92
N SER A 344 5.90 -12.36 -26.87
CA SER A 344 6.03 -10.99 -26.39
C SER A 344 7.16 -10.25 -27.10
N SER A 345 7.15 -8.91 -27.04
CA SER A 345 8.27 -8.13 -27.56
C SER A 345 9.56 -8.45 -26.79
N LEU A 346 10.72 -8.29 -27.44
CA LEU A 346 12.03 -8.50 -26.82
C LEU A 346 12.22 -7.67 -25.54
N GLU A 347 11.70 -6.45 -25.51
CA GLU A 347 11.76 -5.59 -24.32
C GLU A 347 11.01 -6.22 -23.13
N ILE A 348 9.80 -6.73 -23.37
CA ILE A 348 8.98 -7.38 -22.34
C ILE A 348 9.62 -8.70 -21.89
N ALA A 349 10.04 -9.51 -22.85
CA ALA A 349 10.68 -10.78 -22.59
C ALA A 349 11.97 -10.60 -21.77
N GLY A 350 12.82 -9.63 -22.11
CA GLY A 350 14.05 -9.32 -21.38
C GLY A 350 13.79 -8.88 -19.93
N LYS A 351 12.77 -8.04 -19.68
CA LYS A 351 12.40 -7.62 -18.33
C LYS A 351 11.93 -8.80 -17.47
N ILE A 352 11.14 -9.70 -18.04
CA ILE A 352 10.62 -10.86 -17.33
C ILE A 352 11.71 -11.90 -17.10
N SER A 353 12.57 -12.18 -18.09
CA SER A 353 13.72 -13.07 -17.90
C SER A 353 14.60 -12.58 -16.76
N ARG A 354 14.94 -11.29 -16.75
CA ARG A 354 15.70 -10.69 -15.65
C ARG A 354 14.99 -10.79 -14.30
N PHE A 355 13.66 -10.60 -14.25
CA PHE A 355 12.89 -10.80 -13.02
C PHE A 355 13.01 -12.23 -12.52
N LEU A 356 12.85 -13.23 -13.40
CA LEU A 356 12.95 -14.66 -13.04
C LEU A 356 14.38 -15.05 -12.62
N GLU A 357 15.40 -14.52 -13.28
CA GLU A 357 16.81 -14.71 -12.89
C GLU A 357 17.12 -14.16 -11.49
N LEU A 358 16.58 -12.96 -11.17
CA LEU A 358 16.78 -12.34 -9.86
C LEU A 358 15.93 -12.98 -8.76
N ASN A 359 14.86 -13.67 -9.12
CA ASN A 359 13.92 -14.28 -8.18
C ASN A 359 13.61 -15.73 -8.56
N PRO A 360 14.61 -16.63 -8.56
CA PRO A 360 14.42 -18.02 -8.97
C PRO A 360 13.36 -18.74 -8.12
N HIS A 361 13.28 -18.42 -6.83
CA HIS A 361 12.30 -19.02 -5.91
C HIS A 361 10.86 -18.55 -6.12
N ALA A 362 10.62 -17.51 -6.94
CA ALA A 362 9.26 -17.09 -7.28
C ALA A 362 8.50 -18.09 -8.16
N CYS A 363 9.25 -18.92 -8.91
CA CYS A 363 8.68 -19.86 -9.88
C CYS A 363 9.34 -21.24 -9.89
N ALA A 364 10.39 -21.45 -9.11
CA ALA A 364 11.23 -22.65 -9.16
C ALA A 364 11.19 -23.39 -7.83
N THR A 365 10.05 -23.91 -7.51
CA THR A 365 10.04 -25.05 -6.60
C THR A 365 10.25 -26.30 -7.45
N SER A 366 11.25 -27.11 -7.09
CA SER A 366 11.34 -28.44 -7.68
C SER A 366 10.06 -29.22 -7.32
N LYS A 367 9.68 -30.18 -8.15
CA LYS A 367 8.53 -31.05 -7.87
C LYS A 367 8.65 -31.71 -6.49
N GLN A 368 9.85 -32.07 -6.13
CA GLN A 368 10.20 -32.77 -4.88
C GLN A 368 10.01 -31.86 -3.66
N ASP A 369 10.37 -30.55 -3.76
CA ASP A 369 10.22 -29.59 -2.68
C ASP A 369 8.73 -29.27 -2.44
N PHE A 370 7.92 -29.28 -3.50
CA PHE A 370 6.51 -28.94 -3.44
C PHE A 370 5.61 -30.10 -2.98
N GLU A 371 5.89 -31.33 -3.42
CA GLU A 371 5.12 -32.52 -3.04
C GLU A 371 5.29 -32.87 -1.56
N THR A 372 6.42 -32.48 -0.96
CA THR A 372 6.72 -32.78 0.45
C THR A 372 6.19 -31.71 1.40
N ILE A 373 5.96 -30.44 0.96
CA ILE A 373 6.03 -29.32 1.90
C ILE A 373 4.82 -28.39 1.87
N CYS A 374 4.16 -28.10 0.73
CA CYS A 374 3.16 -27.01 0.75
C CYS A 374 2.08 -27.08 -0.33
N PRO A 375 0.80 -27.02 0.06
CA PRO A 375 -0.24 -26.63 -0.88
C PRO A 375 -0.01 -25.18 -1.37
N PRO A 376 -0.37 -24.82 -2.63
CA PRO A 376 -0.14 -23.49 -3.21
C PRO A 376 -0.73 -22.32 -2.42
N TRP A 377 -1.79 -22.58 -1.66
CA TRP A 377 -2.44 -21.59 -0.80
C TRP A 377 -1.61 -21.18 0.43
N LEU A 378 -0.54 -21.93 0.77
CA LEU A 378 0.37 -21.60 1.86
C LEU A 378 1.43 -20.56 1.48
N SER A 379 1.71 -20.34 0.20
CA SER A 379 2.82 -19.49 -0.25
C SER A 379 2.53 -17.97 -0.29
N ASN A 380 1.52 -17.49 0.43
CA ASN A 380 1.26 -16.06 0.56
C ASN A 380 1.51 -15.58 2.01
N SER A 381 2.03 -14.37 2.17
CA SER A 381 2.28 -13.73 3.48
C SER A 381 1.07 -12.95 4.02
N ASN A 382 -0.14 -13.35 3.66
CA ASN A 382 -1.35 -12.62 4.06
C ASN A 382 -1.57 -12.64 5.57
N THR A 383 -1.07 -13.67 6.27
CA THR A 383 -1.23 -13.81 7.72
C THR A 383 -0.46 -12.70 8.44
N ILE A 384 0.83 -12.55 8.14
CA ILE A 384 1.66 -11.53 8.79
C ILE A 384 1.28 -10.11 8.34
N GLU A 385 0.88 -9.90 7.06
CA GLU A 385 0.35 -8.60 6.62
C GLU A 385 -0.92 -8.21 7.41
N GLY A 386 -1.79 -9.19 7.70
CA GLY A 386 -2.98 -9.02 8.55
C GLY A 386 -2.62 -8.63 9.98
N ILE A 387 -1.62 -9.29 10.56
CA ILE A 387 -1.11 -8.98 11.92
C ILE A 387 -0.53 -7.56 11.96
N PHE A 388 0.28 -7.18 10.97
CA PHE A 388 0.79 -5.81 10.88
C PHE A 388 -0.33 -4.79 10.73
N GLY A 389 -1.42 -5.13 10.02
CA GLY A 389 -2.62 -4.30 9.95
C GLY A 389 -3.22 -4.00 11.31
N LEU A 390 -3.22 -4.97 12.23
CA LEU A 390 -3.68 -4.80 13.62
C LEU A 390 -2.69 -4.02 14.50
N CYS A 391 -1.39 -4.21 14.30
CA CYS A 391 -0.34 -3.52 15.07
C CYS A 391 -0.12 -2.06 14.61
N ARG A 392 -0.26 -1.79 13.32
CA ARG A 392 0.07 -0.49 12.70
C ARG A 392 -0.58 0.72 13.36
N PRO A 393 -1.87 0.71 13.77
CA PRO A 393 -2.46 1.86 14.45
C PRO A 393 -1.72 2.27 15.73
N VAL A 394 -1.19 1.31 16.49
CA VAL A 394 -0.40 1.57 17.70
C VAL A 394 1.01 2.05 17.31
N LEU A 395 1.65 1.40 16.36
CA LEU A 395 2.98 1.74 15.88
C LEU A 395 3.02 3.15 15.27
N ASP A 396 2.06 3.51 14.44
CA ASP A 396 2.01 4.82 13.77
C ASP A 396 1.73 5.99 14.73
N LYS A 397 1.01 5.74 15.84
CA LYS A 397 0.75 6.75 16.89
C LYS A 397 1.97 7.02 17.76
N ALA A 398 2.89 6.09 17.90
CA ALA A 398 4.16 6.32 18.57
C ALA A 398 5.03 7.25 17.71
N LYS A 399 5.24 8.50 18.14
CA LYS A 399 5.99 9.52 17.38
C LYS A 399 7.43 9.11 17.08
N ARG A 400 8.04 8.27 17.91
CA ARG A 400 9.37 7.68 17.73
C ARG A 400 9.39 6.30 18.38
N PHE A 401 9.85 5.32 17.64
CA PHE A 401 10.37 4.08 18.16
C PHE A 401 11.90 4.23 18.17
N ASP A 402 12.49 4.29 19.36
CA ASP A 402 13.91 4.58 19.59
C ASP A 402 14.61 3.48 20.37
N GLN A 403 14.04 2.26 20.37
CA GLN A 403 14.52 1.13 21.16
C GLN A 403 14.55 1.40 22.68
N SER A 404 13.80 2.40 23.13
CA SER A 404 13.61 2.66 24.55
C SER A 404 12.87 1.50 25.23
N PRO A 405 12.99 1.36 26.55
CA PRO A 405 12.20 0.37 27.30
C PRO A 405 10.71 0.44 27.01
N GLN A 406 10.17 1.65 26.82
CA GLN A 406 8.76 1.85 26.48
C GLN A 406 8.41 1.28 25.09
N SER A 407 9.29 1.52 24.10
CA SER A 407 9.09 1.01 22.74
C SER A 407 9.13 -0.51 22.72
N MET A 408 10.10 -1.11 23.39
CA MET A 408 10.21 -2.57 23.51
C MET A 408 9.00 -3.17 24.25
N ALA A 409 8.55 -2.53 25.32
CA ALA A 409 7.37 -2.93 26.08
C ALA A 409 6.10 -2.99 25.19
N ILE A 410 5.92 -1.98 24.33
CA ILE A 410 4.76 -1.94 23.41
C ILE A 410 4.80 -3.11 22.41
N LEU A 411 5.95 -3.47 21.88
CA LEU A 411 6.07 -4.60 20.96
C LEU A 411 5.71 -5.94 21.64
N GLU A 412 6.20 -6.15 22.84
CA GLU A 412 5.86 -7.36 23.63
C GLU A 412 4.37 -7.42 24.01
N LEU A 413 3.77 -6.27 24.34
CA LEU A 413 2.35 -6.16 24.62
C LEU A 413 1.49 -6.42 23.37
N LEU A 414 1.89 -5.90 22.20
CA LEU A 414 1.21 -6.17 20.94
C LEU A 414 1.26 -7.65 20.58
N ARG A 415 2.41 -8.27 20.76
CA ARG A 415 2.62 -9.70 20.56
C ARG A 415 1.71 -10.53 21.47
N LEU A 416 1.69 -10.24 22.78
CA LEU A 416 0.84 -10.93 23.74
C LEU A 416 -0.66 -10.72 23.44
N LYS A 417 -1.06 -9.45 23.17
CA LYS A 417 -2.44 -9.12 22.79
C LYS A 417 -2.87 -9.94 21.57
N HIS A 418 -2.05 -9.98 20.52
CA HIS A 418 -2.36 -10.77 19.33
C HIS A 418 -2.52 -12.26 19.64
N ASN A 419 -1.54 -12.85 20.32
CA ASN A 419 -1.50 -14.30 20.57
C ASN A 419 -2.63 -14.80 21.50
N LEU A 420 -3.16 -13.94 22.36
CA LEU A 420 -4.25 -14.27 23.29
C LEU A 420 -5.63 -13.78 22.82
N SER A 421 -5.70 -12.90 21.81
CA SER A 421 -6.98 -12.38 21.31
C SER A 421 -7.65 -13.36 20.38
N ARG A 422 -8.95 -13.55 20.55
CA ARG A 422 -9.80 -14.30 19.64
C ARG A 422 -10.27 -13.38 18.53
N PRO A 423 -10.23 -13.78 17.25
CA PRO A 423 -10.76 -12.95 16.17
C PRO A 423 -12.29 -12.82 16.29
N ASN A 424 -12.82 -11.65 15.99
CA ASN A 424 -14.26 -11.36 16.02
C ASN A 424 -15.02 -11.93 14.83
N THR A 425 -14.33 -12.32 13.76
CA THR A 425 -14.90 -12.81 12.51
C THR A 425 -14.01 -13.88 11.89
N GLY A 426 -14.56 -14.68 10.99
CA GLY A 426 -13.81 -15.70 10.26
C GLY A 426 -13.93 -17.11 10.85
N PRO A 427 -13.21 -18.08 10.29
CA PRO A 427 -13.35 -19.50 10.67
C PRO A 427 -12.85 -19.82 12.08
N HIS A 428 -12.06 -18.95 12.70
CA HIS A 428 -11.41 -19.18 14.01
C HIS A 428 -11.90 -18.21 15.10
N VAL A 429 -13.16 -17.79 15.06
CA VAL A 429 -13.79 -16.83 16.01
C VAL A 429 -13.64 -17.24 17.47
N HIS A 430 -13.53 -18.53 17.76
CA HIS A 430 -13.51 -19.04 19.12
C HIS A 430 -12.12 -19.38 19.66
N GLU A 431 -11.10 -19.28 18.82
CA GLU A 431 -9.73 -19.71 19.16
C GLU A 431 -8.72 -18.58 18.93
N SER A 432 -7.92 -18.32 19.97
CA SER A 432 -6.76 -17.41 19.83
C SER A 432 -5.63 -18.10 19.05
N PRO A 433 -4.67 -17.33 18.47
CA PRO A 433 -3.47 -17.90 17.85
C PRO A 433 -2.72 -18.89 18.74
N LEU A 434 -2.62 -18.60 20.04
CA LEU A 434 -2.00 -19.52 21.01
C LEU A 434 -2.76 -20.84 21.12
N GLN A 435 -4.10 -20.80 21.16
CA GLN A 435 -4.93 -22.03 21.20
C GLN A 435 -4.81 -22.85 19.92
N ARG A 436 -4.75 -22.17 18.76
CA ARG A 436 -4.49 -22.85 17.46
C ARG A 436 -3.10 -23.49 17.39
N ALA A 437 -2.12 -22.90 18.07
CA ALA A 437 -0.79 -23.50 18.23
C ALA A 437 -0.77 -24.67 19.22
N GLY A 438 -1.95 -25.16 19.67
CA GLY A 438 -2.07 -26.33 20.54
C GLY A 438 -1.95 -26.04 22.03
N ILE A 439 -1.86 -24.78 22.44
CA ILE A 439 -1.68 -24.41 23.86
C ILE A 439 -2.99 -23.96 24.47
N THR A 440 -3.47 -24.70 25.43
CA THR A 440 -4.64 -24.30 26.21
C THR A 440 -4.29 -23.12 27.12
N SER A 441 -4.94 -21.97 26.89
CA SER A 441 -4.81 -20.81 27.74
C SER A 441 -5.93 -20.79 28.79
N ARG A 442 -5.57 -20.61 30.06
CA ARG A 442 -6.52 -20.35 31.11
C ARG A 442 -6.96 -18.89 31.20
N TYR A 443 -6.25 -18.01 30.54
CA TYR A 443 -6.54 -16.59 30.53
C TYR A 443 -7.66 -16.27 29.56
N LYS A 444 -8.56 -15.40 29.99
CA LYS A 444 -9.68 -14.93 29.16
C LYS A 444 -9.19 -14.04 28.01
N ASP A 445 -8.25 -13.17 28.33
CA ASP A 445 -7.61 -12.22 27.42
C ASP A 445 -6.19 -11.85 27.90
N TYR A 446 -5.51 -10.99 27.17
CA TYR A 446 -4.16 -10.54 27.51
C TYR A 446 -4.09 -9.69 28.79
N LEU A 447 -5.14 -8.93 29.12
CA LEU A 447 -5.19 -8.16 30.36
C LEU A 447 -5.33 -9.09 31.58
N ASP A 448 -6.08 -10.18 31.46
CA ASP A 448 -6.21 -11.20 32.47
C ASP A 448 -4.88 -11.94 32.68
N ALA A 449 -4.12 -12.17 31.64
CA ALA A 449 -2.79 -12.73 31.72
C ALA A 449 -1.79 -11.79 32.38
N LEU A 450 -1.84 -10.49 32.08
CA LEU A 450 -0.92 -9.48 32.66
C LEU A 450 -1.23 -9.16 34.15
N TYR A 451 -2.50 -8.98 34.44
CA TYR A 451 -3.01 -8.50 35.71
C TYR A 451 -4.26 -9.31 36.10
N PRO A 452 -4.08 -10.57 36.58
CA PRO A 452 -5.20 -11.40 36.98
C PRO A 452 -5.97 -10.78 38.13
N LEU A 453 -7.30 -10.85 38.05
CA LEU A 453 -8.19 -10.35 39.10
C LEU A 453 -8.39 -11.38 40.20
N ASP A 454 -8.14 -12.67 39.91
CA ASP A 454 -8.18 -13.76 40.87
C ASP A 454 -6.76 -14.10 41.36
N PRO A 455 -6.47 -14.07 42.66
CA PRO A 455 -5.15 -14.40 43.23
C PRO A 455 -4.65 -15.81 42.87
N GLN A 456 -5.52 -16.78 42.63
CA GLN A 456 -5.12 -18.14 42.24
C GLN A 456 -4.51 -18.20 40.83
N SER A 457 -4.82 -17.24 39.98
CA SER A 457 -4.22 -17.12 38.63
C SER A 457 -2.75 -16.64 38.65
N CYS A 458 -2.24 -16.20 39.82
CA CYS A 458 -0.88 -15.64 39.94
C CYS A 458 0.23 -16.70 40.08
N LEU A 459 -0.09 -17.95 40.32
CA LEU A 459 0.91 -18.99 40.65
C LEU A 459 1.85 -19.33 39.48
N ASP A 460 1.43 -19.17 38.21
CA ASP A 460 2.27 -19.47 37.03
C ASP A 460 3.33 -18.41 36.74
N LEU A 461 3.17 -17.19 37.25
CA LEU A 461 4.19 -16.14 37.14
C LEU A 461 5.42 -16.42 38.01
N ALA A 462 5.26 -17.26 39.04
CA ALA A 462 6.32 -17.57 39.98
C ALA A 462 7.27 -18.69 39.50
N ASP A 463 6.74 -19.70 38.79
CA ASP A 463 7.52 -20.88 38.39
C ASP A 463 8.47 -20.67 37.22
N GLY A 464 8.31 -19.56 36.46
CA GLY A 464 9.09 -19.29 35.23
C GLY A 464 10.33 -18.42 35.42
N ARG A 465 10.63 -17.91 36.61
CA ARG A 465 11.66 -16.86 36.77
C ARG A 465 13.08 -17.27 36.40
N ASP A 466 13.41 -18.54 36.43
CA ASP A 466 14.81 -19.01 36.26
C ASP A 466 15.26 -19.29 34.81
N ARG A 467 14.34 -19.47 33.86
CA ARG A 467 14.72 -19.89 32.50
C ARG A 467 14.70 -18.76 31.46
N THR A 468 13.91 -17.69 31.65
CA THR A 468 13.77 -16.59 30.69
C THR A 468 14.81 -15.47 30.83
N ALA A 469 15.50 -15.41 32.00
CA ALA A 469 16.64 -14.51 32.19
C ALA A 469 17.74 -14.71 31.14
N THR A 470 17.85 -15.92 30.57
CA THR A 470 18.93 -16.31 29.67
C THR A 470 18.80 -15.69 28.28
N LEU A 471 17.59 -15.52 27.70
CA LEU A 471 17.44 -14.99 26.36
C LEU A 471 17.50 -13.46 26.33
N ALA A 472 16.81 -12.79 27.25
CA ALA A 472 16.84 -11.34 27.37
C ALA A 472 18.22 -10.83 27.84
N SER A 473 18.90 -11.58 28.71
CA SER A 473 20.28 -11.30 29.15
C SER A 473 21.23 -11.45 27.94
N ARG A 474 21.13 -12.50 27.15
CA ARG A 474 21.96 -12.70 25.93
C ARG A 474 21.77 -11.60 24.88
N ILE A 475 20.55 -11.10 24.67
CA ILE A 475 20.31 -9.97 23.75
C ILE A 475 20.95 -8.70 24.29
N ASN A 476 20.77 -8.38 25.58
CA ASN A 476 21.38 -7.21 26.24
C ASN A 476 22.90 -7.30 26.32
N ASP A 477 23.47 -8.48 26.57
CA ASP A 477 24.91 -8.69 26.69
C ASP A 477 25.60 -8.55 25.33
N VAL A 478 24.96 -8.97 24.24
CA VAL A 478 25.49 -8.79 22.86
C VAL A 478 25.35 -7.34 22.41
N GLU A 479 24.26 -6.64 22.76
CA GLU A 479 24.13 -5.20 22.48
C GLU A 479 25.17 -4.37 23.26
N ASN A 480 25.40 -4.68 24.52
CA ASN A 480 26.43 -4.04 25.32
C ASN A 480 27.85 -4.34 24.80
N SER A 481 28.12 -5.56 24.35
CA SER A 481 29.38 -5.93 23.72
C SER A 481 29.61 -5.18 22.39
N ARG A 482 28.57 -5.00 21.56
CA ARG A 482 28.65 -4.19 20.32
C ARG A 482 28.84 -2.68 20.61
N ARG A 483 28.20 -2.13 21.65
CA ARG A 483 28.46 -0.75 22.10
C ARG A 483 29.90 -0.56 22.52
N MET A 484 30.47 -1.50 23.26
CA MET A 484 31.86 -1.48 23.67
C MET A 484 32.82 -1.58 22.48
N MET A 485 32.55 -2.42 21.48
CA MET A 485 33.35 -2.51 20.24
C MET A 485 33.29 -1.23 19.40
N LYS A 486 32.12 -0.56 19.28
CA LYS A 486 32.00 0.73 18.59
C LYS A 486 32.77 1.83 19.30
N VAL A 487 32.78 1.87 20.62
CA VAL A 487 33.56 2.84 21.40
C VAL A 487 35.06 2.56 21.25
N ALA A 488 35.49 1.30 21.28
CA ALA A 488 36.89 0.92 21.07
C ALA A 488 37.39 1.20 19.62
N GLY A 489 36.55 0.98 18.62
CA GLY A 489 36.87 1.33 17.22
C GLY A 489 36.97 2.83 16.95
N SER A 490 36.18 3.68 17.60
CA SER A 490 36.27 5.14 17.51
C SER A 490 37.52 5.71 18.15
N THR A 491 38.05 5.09 19.20
CA THR A 491 39.28 5.53 19.89
C THR A 491 40.56 5.14 19.14
N ALA A 492 40.50 4.12 18.27
CA ALA A 492 41.64 3.70 17.47
C ALA A 492 41.92 4.63 16.27
N ILE A 493 40.90 5.32 15.74
CA ILE A 493 41.05 6.23 14.58
C ILE A 493 41.63 7.61 14.99
N VAL A 494 41.57 7.99 16.27
CA VAL A 494 42.07 9.29 16.76
C VAL A 494 43.57 9.27 17.15
N LYS A 495 44.21 8.08 17.14
CA LYS A 495 45.66 7.97 17.52
C LYS A 495 46.65 7.84 16.35
N ASN A 496 46.20 7.90 15.09
CA ASN A 496 47.04 7.83 13.89
C ASN A 496 46.74 8.96 12.88
N GLY A 497 46.48 10.18 13.37
CA GLY A 497 46.37 11.39 12.61
C GLY A 497 47.39 12.43 13.11
#